data_d31a1420e8c58e1d0ab02b479f4b3589
#
_entry.id   d31a1420e8c58e1d0ab02b479f4b3589
#
_cell.length_a   1.000
_cell.length_b   1.000
_cell.length_c   1.000
_cell.angle_alpha   90.00
_cell.angle_beta   90.00
_cell.angle_gamma   90.00
#
_symmetry.space_group_name_H-M   'P 1'
#
loop_
_entity.id
_entity.type
_entity.pdbx_description
1 polymer ?
#
loop_
_entity_poly.entity_id
_entity_poly.type
_entity_poly.pdbx_seq_one_letter_code
_entity_poly.pdbx_strand_id
1 'polypeptide(L)'
;MPKSKSKRTNKKYTPPAKKNAVRLNAQDIFPGSPDSQEGDVKYYTPTGGPKKQTCTLCLVMIVKDEEDTIKKCLTAVAPYISDWVIVDTGSSDNTLNVIRETMEELGIPGELHERPWVNFEVNRTESLQLSKGKCDFRWIIDADDTFVLDDQNINPFYVVDKEFDSYHISYKLHSLKYFRAQIVRSDEDWVYKGVLHEYLHLEKEGQKSGQIM
;
A
#
# COMPACT_ATOMS: atom_id res chain seq x y z
N MET A 1 -47.20 -2.15 25.35
CA MET A 1 -46.76 -2.80 24.09
C MET A 1 -45.24 -2.87 24.06
N PRO A 2 -44.61 -4.04 24.06
CA PRO A 2 -43.18 -4.15 24.12
C PRO A 2 -42.56 -4.02 22.73
N LYS A 3 -41.43 -3.26 22.64
CA LYS A 3 -40.66 -3.04 21.41
C LYS A 3 -39.84 -4.29 21.05
N SER A 4 -40.02 -4.79 19.83
CA SER A 4 -39.30 -5.90 19.24
C SER A 4 -37.81 -5.54 19.01
N LYS A 5 -36.91 -6.34 19.60
CA LYS A 5 -35.48 -6.26 19.34
C LYS A 5 -35.13 -7.08 18.08
N SER A 6 -34.77 -6.42 17.02
CA SER A 6 -34.22 -7.04 15.81
C SER A 6 -32.84 -7.66 16.11
N LYS A 7 -32.70 -8.97 15.93
CA LYS A 7 -31.42 -9.70 15.99
C LYS A 7 -30.65 -9.46 14.69
N ARG A 8 -29.55 -8.73 14.76
CA ARG A 8 -28.56 -8.67 13.66
C ARG A 8 -27.85 -10.02 13.57
N THR A 9 -28.03 -10.72 12.46
CA THR A 9 -27.28 -11.94 12.13
C THR A 9 -25.95 -11.58 11.50
N ASN A 10 -24.84 -11.87 12.19
CA ASN A 10 -23.49 -11.82 11.64
C ASN A 10 -23.37 -12.89 10.53
N LYS A 11 -23.41 -12.50 9.27
CA LYS A 11 -22.99 -13.36 8.16
C LYS A 11 -21.46 -13.40 8.11
N LYS A 12 -20.87 -14.56 8.37
CA LYS A 12 -19.46 -14.82 8.12
C LYS A 12 -19.16 -14.67 6.62
N TYR A 13 -18.17 -13.83 6.29
CA TYR A 13 -17.62 -13.72 4.94
C TYR A 13 -16.91 -15.03 4.56
N THR A 14 -17.30 -15.61 3.42
CA THR A 14 -16.61 -16.77 2.83
C THR A 14 -15.96 -16.28 1.53
N PRO A 15 -14.61 -16.35 1.39
CA PRO A 15 -13.95 -15.92 0.16
C PRO A 15 -14.19 -16.89 -0.99
N PRO A 16 -14.18 -16.41 -2.26
CA PRO A 16 -14.39 -17.24 -3.44
C PRO A 16 -13.23 -18.19 -3.68
N ALA A 17 -13.53 -19.39 -4.23
CA ALA A 17 -12.59 -20.47 -4.49
C ALA A 17 -11.46 -20.07 -5.47
N LYS A 18 -10.24 -20.54 -5.18
CA LYS A 18 -9.00 -20.30 -5.93
C LYS A 18 -9.11 -20.78 -7.40
N LYS A 19 -8.78 -19.89 -8.36
CA LYS A 19 -8.46 -20.27 -9.74
C LYS A 19 -6.94 -20.26 -9.92
N ASN A 20 -6.41 -21.30 -10.56
CA ASN A 20 -4.99 -21.56 -10.79
C ASN A 20 -4.26 -20.37 -11.43
N ALA A 21 -3.19 -19.88 -10.78
CA ALA A 21 -2.34 -18.81 -11.29
C ALA A 21 -1.27 -19.39 -12.24
N VAL A 22 -1.15 -18.82 -13.44
CA VAL A 22 -0.06 -19.09 -14.38
C VAL A 22 1.10 -18.16 -14.02
N ARG A 23 2.31 -18.72 -13.82
CA ARG A 23 3.54 -17.93 -13.61
C ARG A 23 4.02 -17.38 -14.96
N LEU A 24 4.15 -16.06 -15.06
CA LEU A 24 4.84 -15.37 -16.16
C LEU A 24 6.14 -14.76 -15.60
N ASN A 25 7.24 -14.85 -16.35
CA ASN A 25 8.51 -14.22 -16.00
C ASN A 25 8.46 -12.70 -16.27
N ALA A 26 9.10 -11.89 -15.42
CA ALA A 26 9.10 -10.42 -15.52
C ALA A 26 9.68 -9.93 -16.87
N GLN A 27 10.59 -10.69 -17.48
CA GLN A 27 11.19 -10.39 -18.80
C GLN A 27 10.20 -10.48 -19.96
N ASP A 28 9.08 -11.22 -19.79
CA ASP A 28 8.06 -11.40 -20.83
C ASP A 28 7.06 -10.22 -20.88
N ILE A 29 7.10 -9.33 -19.88
CA ILE A 29 6.06 -8.29 -19.71
C ILE A 29 6.58 -6.91 -20.11
N PHE A 30 7.85 -6.58 -19.90
CA PHE A 30 8.45 -5.28 -20.21
C PHE A 30 9.87 -5.40 -20.78
N PRO A 31 10.06 -5.76 -22.07
CA PRO A 31 11.37 -5.66 -22.70
C PRO A 31 11.70 -4.17 -22.90
N GLY A 32 12.63 -3.65 -22.10
CA GLY A 32 13.16 -2.30 -22.29
C GLY A 32 12.73 -1.23 -21.28
N SER A 33 12.18 -1.59 -20.13
CA SER A 33 11.99 -0.62 -19.04
C SER A 33 13.36 -0.22 -18.44
N PRO A 34 13.56 1.05 -18.03
CA PRO A 34 14.82 1.49 -17.42
C PRO A 34 15.18 0.78 -16.11
N ASP A 35 14.24 0.06 -15.49
CA ASP A 35 14.45 -0.78 -14.30
C ASP A 35 15.01 -2.19 -14.59
N SER A 36 15.33 -2.50 -15.87
CA SER A 36 15.94 -3.78 -16.28
C SER A 36 17.47 -3.84 -16.12
N GLN A 37 18.04 -2.98 -15.30
CA GLN A 37 19.42 -3.15 -14.87
C GLN A 37 19.47 -4.35 -13.91
N GLU A 38 20.24 -5.37 -14.27
CA GLU A 38 20.56 -6.54 -13.47
C GLU A 38 21.25 -6.13 -12.15
N GLY A 39 20.44 -5.68 -11.20
CA GLY A 39 20.80 -5.61 -9.80
C GLY A 39 20.19 -6.83 -9.12
N ASP A 40 20.90 -7.46 -8.18
CA ASP A 40 20.50 -8.65 -7.44
C ASP A 40 19.04 -8.55 -6.88
N VAL A 41 18.05 -8.95 -7.67
CA VAL A 41 16.67 -9.08 -7.20
C VAL A 41 16.58 -10.36 -6.38
N LYS A 42 16.60 -10.22 -5.06
CA LYS A 42 16.37 -11.35 -4.15
C LYS A 42 14.87 -11.64 -4.07
N TYR A 43 14.47 -12.82 -4.57
CA TYR A 43 13.12 -13.34 -4.38
C TYR A 43 13.01 -13.98 -3.00
N TYR A 44 12.13 -13.45 -2.16
CA TYR A 44 11.82 -14.08 -0.88
C TYR A 44 10.60 -14.98 -1.03
N THR A 45 10.84 -16.30 -1.12
CA THR A 45 9.80 -17.30 -0.92
C THR A 45 9.71 -17.64 0.57
N PRO A 46 8.53 -17.61 1.20
CA PRO A 46 8.38 -17.95 2.60
C PRO A 46 8.74 -19.44 2.83
N THR A 47 9.87 -19.70 3.46
CA THR A 47 10.23 -21.02 3.98
C THR A 47 10.29 -20.95 5.50
N GLY A 48 9.28 -21.49 6.18
CA GLY A 48 9.22 -21.55 7.65
C GLY A 48 7.98 -20.88 8.23
N GLY A 49 7.62 -21.23 9.47
CA GLY A 49 6.41 -20.77 10.16
C GLY A 49 6.25 -19.24 10.30
N PRO A 50 5.18 -18.76 10.93
CA PRO A 50 4.80 -17.35 10.93
C PRO A 50 5.95 -16.48 11.50
N LYS A 51 6.56 -15.68 10.65
CA LYS A 51 7.59 -14.72 11.02
C LYS A 51 6.93 -13.39 11.36
N LYS A 52 7.43 -12.74 12.41
CA LYS A 52 6.94 -11.44 12.86
C LYS A 52 7.52 -10.36 11.95
N GLN A 53 6.69 -9.39 11.56
CA GLN A 53 7.14 -8.14 10.95
C GLN A 53 8.07 -7.41 11.93
N THR A 54 9.25 -7.02 11.47
CA THR A 54 10.28 -6.37 12.29
C THR A 54 10.38 -4.86 12.01
N CYS A 55 10.00 -4.43 10.81
CA CYS A 55 9.98 -3.02 10.42
C CYS A 55 8.57 -2.45 10.53
N THR A 56 8.49 -1.20 10.96
CA THR A 56 7.24 -0.43 11.01
C THR A 56 6.91 0.15 9.64
N LEU A 57 5.61 0.16 9.29
CA LEU A 57 5.11 0.73 8.04
C LEU A 57 4.19 1.92 8.32
N CYS A 58 4.41 3.03 7.65
CA CYS A 58 3.51 4.17 7.58
C CYS A 58 2.71 4.08 6.27
N LEU A 59 1.37 3.99 6.36
CA LEU A 59 0.52 4.12 5.18
C LEU A 59 0.62 5.53 4.62
N VAL A 60 0.82 5.66 3.30
CA VAL A 60 0.86 6.95 2.61
C VAL A 60 -0.10 6.92 1.43
N MET A 61 -1.00 7.89 1.37
CA MET A 61 -2.07 7.92 0.38
C MET A 61 -2.43 9.37 0.01
N ILE A 62 -2.80 9.60 -1.25
CA ILE A 62 -3.58 10.75 -1.66
C ILE A 62 -5.00 10.28 -2.00
N VAL A 63 -6.02 11.07 -1.65
CA VAL A 63 -7.42 10.67 -1.87
C VAL A 63 -8.23 11.82 -2.46
N LYS A 64 -9.30 11.46 -3.17
CA LYS A 64 -10.36 12.38 -3.57
C LYS A 64 -11.63 11.62 -3.91
N ASP A 65 -12.75 11.96 -3.22
CA ASP A 65 -14.08 11.40 -3.48
C ASP A 65 -14.12 9.85 -3.45
N GLU A 66 -13.65 9.26 -2.32
CA GLU A 66 -13.48 7.81 -2.13
C GLU A 66 -14.34 7.25 -0.96
N GLU A 67 -15.47 7.89 -0.62
CA GLU A 67 -16.31 7.51 0.52
C GLU A 67 -16.78 6.05 0.50
N ASP A 68 -16.98 5.47 -0.70
CA ASP A 68 -17.47 4.10 -0.90
C ASP A 68 -16.37 3.03 -0.75
N THR A 69 -15.10 3.38 -0.98
CA THR A 69 -13.98 2.43 -1.11
C THR A 69 -12.99 2.50 0.04
N ILE A 70 -12.71 3.70 0.55
CA ILE A 70 -11.61 3.98 1.48
C ILE A 70 -11.67 3.15 2.77
N LYS A 71 -12.85 2.96 3.38
CA LYS A 71 -13.01 2.16 4.61
C LYS A 71 -12.55 0.73 4.42
N LYS A 72 -12.85 0.13 3.27
CA LYS A 72 -12.45 -1.25 2.95
C LYS A 72 -10.93 -1.35 2.80
N CYS A 73 -10.32 -0.40 2.10
CA CYS A 73 -8.86 -0.33 1.93
C CYS A 73 -8.16 -0.19 3.29
N LEU A 74 -8.52 0.80 4.10
CA LEU A 74 -7.94 1.05 5.42
C LEU A 74 -8.06 -0.15 6.36
N THR A 75 -9.22 -0.80 6.39
CA THR A 75 -9.45 -1.99 7.21
C THR A 75 -8.56 -3.17 6.78
N ALA A 76 -8.31 -3.32 5.47
CA ALA A 76 -7.48 -4.39 4.95
C ALA A 76 -5.99 -4.23 5.28
N VAL A 77 -5.48 -2.99 5.30
CA VAL A 77 -4.07 -2.70 5.56
C VAL A 77 -3.75 -2.49 7.05
N ALA A 78 -4.75 -2.21 7.86
CA ALA A 78 -4.63 -1.91 9.29
C ALA A 78 -3.73 -2.89 10.08
N PRO A 79 -3.79 -4.23 9.89
CA PRO A 79 -2.96 -5.16 10.63
C PRO A 79 -1.45 -5.01 10.41
N TYR A 80 -1.04 -4.27 9.39
CA TYR A 80 0.34 -4.21 8.92
C TYR A 80 0.99 -2.84 9.14
N ILE A 81 0.22 -1.79 9.41
CA ILE A 81 0.69 -0.41 9.55
C ILE A 81 0.79 0.00 11.01
N SER A 82 1.71 0.90 11.30
CA SER A 82 1.92 1.46 12.64
C SER A 82 1.57 2.94 12.73
N ASP A 83 1.46 3.60 11.58
CA ASP A 83 1.16 5.01 11.41
C ASP A 83 0.53 5.24 10.03
N TRP A 84 -0.05 6.39 9.80
CA TRP A 84 -0.60 6.75 8.48
C TRP A 84 -0.55 8.24 8.22
N VAL A 85 -0.38 8.59 6.94
CA VAL A 85 -0.49 9.95 6.40
C VAL A 85 -1.36 9.91 5.16
N ILE A 86 -2.54 10.51 5.23
CA ILE A 86 -3.47 10.61 4.12
C ILE A 86 -3.62 12.08 3.76
N VAL A 87 -3.50 12.39 2.47
CA VAL A 87 -3.65 13.74 1.93
C VAL A 87 -4.90 13.78 1.06
N ASP A 88 -5.93 14.44 1.55
CA ASP A 88 -7.13 14.74 0.77
C ASP A 88 -6.84 15.87 -0.21
N THR A 89 -7.18 15.67 -1.47
CA THR A 89 -6.90 16.63 -2.55
C THR A 89 -8.15 17.40 -3.00
N GLY A 90 -9.13 17.52 -2.11
CA GLY A 90 -10.35 18.29 -2.31
C GLY A 90 -11.57 17.41 -2.57
N SER A 91 -11.84 16.47 -1.65
CA SER A 91 -13.07 15.68 -1.65
C SER A 91 -14.29 16.56 -1.39
N SER A 92 -15.37 16.27 -2.10
CA SER A 92 -16.67 16.93 -1.95
C SER A 92 -17.72 16.03 -1.29
N ASP A 93 -17.40 14.75 -1.11
CA ASP A 93 -18.21 13.72 -0.47
C ASP A 93 -17.85 13.52 1.01
N ASN A 94 -18.24 12.41 1.61
CA ASN A 94 -17.97 12.10 3.01
C ASN A 94 -16.61 11.45 3.29
N THR A 95 -15.68 11.41 2.32
CA THR A 95 -14.36 10.74 2.41
C THR A 95 -13.61 11.11 3.69
N LEU A 96 -13.48 12.40 4.02
CA LEU A 96 -12.75 12.88 5.19
C LEU A 96 -13.30 12.32 6.51
N ASN A 97 -14.62 12.26 6.66
CA ASN A 97 -15.23 11.72 7.88
C ASN A 97 -15.06 10.19 7.95
N VAL A 98 -15.22 9.49 6.81
CA VAL A 98 -15.02 8.03 6.75
C VAL A 98 -13.59 7.67 7.15
N ILE A 99 -12.57 8.44 6.73
CA ILE A 99 -11.18 8.23 7.14
C ILE A 99 -11.02 8.41 8.65
N ARG A 100 -11.48 9.54 9.21
CA ARG A 100 -11.34 9.84 10.65
C ARG A 100 -12.00 8.76 11.51
N GLU A 101 -13.26 8.44 11.23
CA GLU A 101 -14.02 7.43 11.97
C GLU A 101 -13.37 6.05 11.86
N THR A 102 -12.92 5.66 10.67
CA THR A 102 -12.28 4.35 10.46
C THR A 102 -10.96 4.23 11.22
N MET A 103 -10.10 5.24 11.13
CA MET A 103 -8.79 5.17 11.79
C MET A 103 -8.90 5.29 13.31
N GLU A 104 -9.90 6.03 13.83
CA GLU A 104 -10.25 6.04 15.25
C GLU A 104 -10.76 4.67 15.72
N GLU A 105 -11.68 4.03 14.97
CA GLU A 105 -12.16 2.67 15.25
C GLU A 105 -11.01 1.64 15.29
N LEU A 106 -10.02 1.79 14.42
CA LEU A 106 -8.86 0.90 14.31
C LEU A 106 -7.78 1.20 15.36
N GLY A 107 -7.81 2.39 15.99
CA GLY A 107 -6.86 2.79 17.02
C GLY A 107 -5.44 2.98 16.54
N ILE A 108 -5.23 3.31 15.26
CA ILE A 108 -3.91 3.53 14.66
C ILE A 108 -3.65 5.04 14.59
N PRO A 109 -2.53 5.54 15.16
CA PRO A 109 -2.18 6.96 15.10
C PRO A 109 -1.83 7.38 13.66
N GLY A 110 -2.08 8.65 13.32
CA GLY A 110 -1.72 9.20 12.02
C GLY A 110 -2.28 10.58 11.77
N GLU A 111 -2.17 11.05 10.54
CA GLU A 111 -2.50 12.41 10.16
C GLU A 111 -3.32 12.45 8.87
N LEU A 112 -4.39 13.26 8.88
CA LEU A 112 -5.18 13.62 7.72
C LEU A 112 -4.90 15.08 7.34
N HIS A 113 -4.38 15.29 6.15
CA HIS A 113 -4.07 16.61 5.60
C HIS A 113 -5.01 16.95 4.45
N GLU A 114 -5.44 18.20 4.38
CA GLU A 114 -6.21 18.72 3.27
C GLU A 114 -5.30 19.62 2.42
N ARG A 115 -5.17 19.33 1.13
CA ARG A 115 -4.32 20.06 0.19
C ARG A 115 -5.06 20.29 -1.13
N PRO A 116 -4.87 21.44 -1.77
CA PRO A 116 -5.43 21.60 -3.10
C PRO A 116 -4.80 20.64 -4.09
N TRP A 117 -5.62 20.14 -5.01
CA TRP A 117 -5.11 19.37 -6.14
C TRP A 117 -4.22 20.25 -7.04
N VAL A 118 -3.02 19.75 -7.35
CA VAL A 118 -2.10 20.35 -8.33
C VAL A 118 -1.88 19.37 -9.49
N ASN A 119 -1.25 18.25 -9.23
CA ASN A 119 -1.06 17.10 -10.11
C ASN A 119 -0.53 15.91 -9.26
N PHE A 120 -0.44 14.73 -9.87
CA PHE A 120 0.03 13.53 -9.16
C PHE A 120 1.46 13.68 -8.63
N GLU A 121 2.40 14.21 -9.41
CA GLU A 121 3.79 14.42 -8.99
C GLU A 121 3.88 15.24 -7.70
N VAL A 122 3.21 16.39 -7.68
CA VAL A 122 3.26 17.33 -6.54
C VAL A 122 2.58 16.73 -5.32
N ASN A 123 1.32 16.29 -5.45
CA ASN A 123 0.55 15.84 -4.28
C ASN A 123 1.09 14.51 -3.71
N ARG A 124 1.55 13.56 -4.55
CA ARG A 124 2.20 12.34 -4.07
C ARG A 124 3.57 12.62 -3.44
N THR A 125 4.37 13.55 -4.00
CA THR A 125 5.64 13.95 -3.39
C THR A 125 5.43 14.62 -2.03
N GLU A 126 4.42 15.48 -1.91
CA GLU A 126 4.07 16.12 -0.62
C GLU A 126 3.65 15.08 0.41
N SER A 127 2.86 14.07 0.06
CA SER A 127 2.46 12.99 0.97
C SER A 127 3.67 12.20 1.48
N LEU A 128 4.66 11.96 0.63
CA LEU A 128 5.94 11.34 1.02
C LEU A 128 6.73 12.23 1.97
N GLN A 129 6.78 13.54 1.75
CA GLN A 129 7.49 14.48 2.64
C GLN A 129 6.84 14.56 4.01
N LEU A 130 5.50 14.62 4.09
CA LEU A 130 4.74 14.64 5.34
C LEU A 130 4.93 13.37 6.17
N SER A 131 5.15 12.23 5.53
CA SER A 131 5.34 10.92 6.17
C SER A 131 6.79 10.57 6.46
N LYS A 132 7.76 11.42 6.07
CA LYS A 132 9.20 11.14 6.23
C LYS A 132 9.57 10.92 7.69
N GLY A 133 10.24 9.81 7.98
CA GLY A 133 10.76 9.47 9.31
C GLY A 133 9.72 9.00 10.34
N LYS A 134 8.44 8.89 10.00
CA LYS A 134 7.39 8.42 10.94
C LYS A 134 7.52 6.93 11.29
N CYS A 135 7.93 6.11 10.31
CA CYS A 135 8.17 4.68 10.46
C CYS A 135 9.49 4.29 9.81
N ASP A 136 9.82 2.99 9.78
CA ASP A 136 11.00 2.50 9.04
C ASP A 136 10.79 2.60 7.52
N PHE A 137 9.57 2.29 7.07
CA PHE A 137 9.18 2.38 5.66
C PHE A 137 7.84 3.08 5.49
N ARG A 138 7.60 3.61 4.29
CA ARG A 138 6.34 4.14 3.80
C ARG A 138 5.72 3.14 2.86
N TRP A 139 4.47 2.78 3.08
CA TRP A 139 3.68 1.94 2.17
C TRP A 139 2.68 2.81 1.43
N ILE A 140 2.89 2.94 0.13
CA ILE A 140 2.06 3.76 -0.76
C ILE A 140 0.98 2.85 -1.36
N ILE A 141 -0.29 3.26 -1.22
CA ILE A 141 -1.44 2.52 -1.74
C ILE A 141 -2.54 3.51 -2.13
N ASP A 142 -3.27 3.20 -3.20
CA ASP A 142 -4.40 4.02 -3.64
C ASP A 142 -5.70 3.57 -2.91
N ALA A 143 -6.66 4.47 -2.71
CA ALA A 143 -7.85 4.23 -1.90
C ALA A 143 -8.80 3.17 -2.48
N ASP A 144 -8.78 3.01 -3.81
CA ASP A 144 -9.54 2.01 -4.56
C ASP A 144 -8.81 0.67 -4.72
N ASP A 145 -7.56 0.58 -4.27
CA ASP A 145 -6.81 -0.68 -4.24
C ASP A 145 -7.41 -1.67 -3.24
N THR A 146 -7.39 -2.93 -3.60
CA THR A 146 -7.79 -4.03 -2.71
C THR A 146 -6.58 -4.88 -2.36
N PHE A 147 -6.15 -4.80 -1.09
CA PHE A 147 -5.08 -5.65 -0.58
C PHE A 147 -5.60 -7.06 -0.29
N VAL A 148 -4.96 -8.07 -0.88
CA VAL A 148 -5.34 -9.49 -0.74
C VAL A 148 -4.10 -10.32 -0.47
N LEU A 149 -4.15 -11.14 0.58
CA LEU A 149 -3.12 -12.13 0.87
C LEU A 149 -3.43 -13.45 0.17
N ASP A 150 -2.43 -14.05 -0.49
CA ASP A 150 -2.52 -15.41 -1.03
C ASP A 150 -2.61 -16.45 0.10
N ASP A 151 -1.94 -16.22 1.23
CA ASP A 151 -2.05 -17.01 2.46
C ASP A 151 -2.29 -16.09 3.66
N GLN A 152 -3.48 -16.19 4.26
CA GLN A 152 -3.89 -15.37 5.41
C GLN A 152 -3.11 -15.68 6.71
N ASN A 153 -2.34 -16.77 6.75
CA ASN A 153 -1.53 -17.14 7.92
C ASN A 153 -0.13 -16.53 7.87
N ILE A 154 0.23 -15.85 6.77
CA ILE A 154 1.56 -15.26 6.57
C ILE A 154 1.43 -13.75 6.49
N ASN A 155 2.15 -13.04 7.37
CA ASN A 155 2.36 -11.61 7.18
C ASN A 155 3.44 -11.42 6.09
N PRO A 156 3.12 -10.88 4.89
CA PRO A 156 4.08 -10.77 3.80
C PRO A 156 5.20 -9.77 4.09
N PHE A 157 4.98 -8.85 5.02
CA PHE A 157 5.94 -7.79 5.36
C PHE A 157 7.02 -8.22 6.34
N TYR A 158 7.06 -9.50 6.75
CA TYR A 158 8.18 -10.02 7.57
C TYR A 158 9.52 -9.99 6.84
N VAL A 159 9.50 -9.91 5.48
CA VAL A 159 10.70 -9.84 4.65
C VAL A 159 11.26 -8.42 4.49
N VAL A 160 10.49 -7.41 4.95
CA VAL A 160 10.94 -6.02 4.86
C VAL A 160 12.04 -5.77 5.88
N ASP A 161 13.22 -5.40 5.39
CA ASP A 161 14.36 -5.04 6.20
C ASP A 161 15.10 -3.81 5.63
N LYS A 162 16.01 -3.25 6.43
CA LYS A 162 16.72 -2.01 6.10
C LYS A 162 17.90 -2.17 5.14
N GLU A 163 18.15 -3.37 4.62
CA GLU A 163 19.13 -3.58 3.55
C GLU A 163 18.66 -3.03 2.21
N PHE A 164 17.33 -2.91 2.04
CA PHE A 164 16.70 -2.45 0.81
C PHE A 164 16.16 -1.03 0.96
N ASP A 165 16.22 -0.27 -0.12
CA ASP A 165 15.67 1.09 -0.20
C ASP A 165 14.19 1.05 -0.57
N SER A 166 13.75 0.02 -1.31
CA SER A 166 12.37 -0.15 -1.75
C SER A 166 11.97 -1.61 -1.91
N TYR A 167 10.65 -1.84 -1.92
CA TYR A 167 10.07 -3.14 -2.27
C TYR A 167 8.97 -2.98 -3.30
N HIS A 168 8.97 -3.88 -4.26
CA HIS A 168 7.92 -4.01 -5.26
C HIS A 168 6.87 -5.00 -4.79
N ILE A 169 5.61 -4.59 -4.81
CA ILE A 169 4.45 -5.45 -4.50
C ILE A 169 3.81 -5.91 -5.80
N SER A 170 3.32 -7.14 -5.81
CA SER A 170 2.59 -7.70 -6.94
C SER A 170 1.20 -7.09 -7.06
N TYR A 171 0.93 -6.48 -8.20
CA TYR A 171 -0.37 -5.96 -8.61
C TYR A 171 -1.05 -6.89 -9.59
N LYS A 172 -2.37 -7.00 -9.46
CA LYS A 172 -3.20 -7.74 -10.39
C LYS A 172 -4.32 -6.84 -10.91
N LEU A 173 -4.25 -6.54 -12.20
CA LEU A 173 -5.31 -5.85 -12.93
C LEU A 173 -5.90 -6.78 -13.98
N HIS A 174 -7.12 -7.27 -13.75
CA HIS A 174 -7.77 -8.30 -14.57
C HIS A 174 -6.90 -9.56 -14.72
N SER A 175 -6.41 -9.84 -15.94
CA SER A 175 -5.50 -10.95 -16.24
C SER A 175 -4.01 -10.58 -16.17
N LEU A 176 -3.70 -9.30 -16.07
CA LEU A 176 -2.33 -8.78 -16.01
C LEU A 176 -1.83 -8.83 -14.56
N LYS A 177 -0.62 -9.37 -14.37
CA LYS A 177 0.11 -9.31 -13.10
C LYS A 177 1.42 -8.58 -13.35
N TYR A 178 1.68 -7.54 -12.55
CA TYR A 178 2.90 -6.74 -12.64
C TYR A 178 3.39 -6.36 -11.24
N PHE A 179 4.61 -5.86 -11.14
CA PHE A 179 5.19 -5.39 -9.89
C PHE A 179 5.30 -3.87 -9.92
N ARG A 180 4.99 -3.23 -8.80
CA ARG A 180 5.08 -1.79 -8.63
C ARG A 180 5.81 -1.49 -7.33
N ALA A 181 6.79 -0.59 -7.37
CA ALA A 181 7.46 -0.11 -6.17
C ALA A 181 6.44 0.64 -5.30
N GLN A 182 6.23 0.15 -4.07
CA GLN A 182 5.21 0.71 -3.18
C GLN A 182 5.64 0.82 -1.73
N ILE A 183 6.68 0.10 -1.33
CA ILE A 183 7.25 0.25 -0.01
C ILE A 183 8.62 0.87 -0.20
N VAL A 184 8.86 2.00 0.46
CA VAL A 184 10.10 2.76 0.34
C VAL A 184 10.63 3.17 1.70
N ARG A 185 11.95 3.24 1.86
CA ARG A 185 12.59 3.73 3.08
C ARG A 185 12.04 5.08 3.49
N SER A 186 11.70 5.23 4.77
CA SER A 186 11.07 6.46 5.27
C SER A 186 12.07 7.59 5.52
N ASP A 187 13.33 7.27 5.74
CA ASP A 187 14.41 8.24 5.98
C ASP A 187 15.02 8.81 4.69
N GLU A 188 14.70 8.24 3.52
CA GLU A 188 15.23 8.67 2.23
C GLU A 188 14.32 9.71 1.54
N ASP A 189 14.90 10.52 0.65
CA ASP A 189 14.23 11.62 -0.06
C ASP A 189 13.57 11.15 -1.36
N TRP A 190 12.62 10.26 -1.22
CA TRP A 190 11.81 9.81 -2.34
C TRP A 190 10.89 10.91 -2.85
N VAL A 191 10.78 11.02 -4.18
CA VAL A 191 9.88 11.92 -4.88
C VAL A 191 9.16 11.20 -6.00
N TYR A 192 8.02 11.70 -6.42
CA TYR A 192 7.41 11.31 -7.68
C TYR A 192 7.88 12.24 -8.79
N LYS A 193 8.14 11.69 -9.97
CA LYS A 193 8.47 12.42 -11.19
C LYS A 193 7.50 12.06 -12.31
N GLY A 194 7.05 13.05 -13.07
CA GLY A 194 6.14 12.88 -14.19
C GLY A 194 4.71 13.34 -13.89
N VAL A 195 4.15 14.17 -14.74
CA VAL A 195 2.78 14.71 -14.61
C VAL A 195 1.73 13.67 -15.00
N LEU A 196 2.05 12.86 -16.00
CA LEU A 196 1.30 11.69 -16.45
C LEU A 196 2.26 10.50 -16.43
N HIS A 197 1.82 9.36 -15.91
CA HIS A 197 2.68 8.17 -15.68
C HIS A 197 3.82 8.47 -14.71
N GLU A 198 3.47 9.00 -13.57
CA GLU A 198 4.41 9.29 -12.49
C GLU A 198 5.07 8.02 -11.95
N TYR A 199 6.34 8.13 -11.60
CA TYR A 199 7.13 7.06 -11.01
C TYR A 199 7.91 7.52 -9.79
N LEU A 200 8.12 6.63 -8.85
CA LEU A 200 8.96 6.86 -7.67
C LEU A 200 10.42 7.00 -8.09
N HIS A 201 11.08 8.03 -7.59
CA HIS A 201 12.48 8.33 -7.83
C HIS A 201 13.22 8.65 -6.53
N LEU A 202 14.41 8.07 -6.40
CA LEU A 202 15.37 8.40 -5.35
C LEU A 202 16.71 8.71 -6.03
N GLU A 203 17.30 9.86 -5.71
CA GLU A 203 18.62 10.22 -6.22
C GLU A 203 19.71 9.61 -5.33
N LYS A 204 20.02 8.34 -5.57
CA LYS A 204 21.00 7.56 -4.78
C LYS A 204 21.67 6.53 -5.67
N GLU A 205 23.01 6.49 -5.65
CA GLU A 205 23.76 5.42 -6.32
C GLU A 205 23.63 4.09 -5.56
N GLY A 206 23.60 2.98 -6.31
CA GLY A 206 23.56 1.65 -5.72
C GLY A 206 22.26 1.31 -4.99
N GLN A 207 21.13 1.83 -5.45
CA GLN A 207 19.82 1.49 -4.89
C GLN A 207 19.58 -0.03 -4.90
N LYS A 208 19.01 -0.53 -3.80
CA LYS A 208 18.63 -1.94 -3.66
C LYS A 208 17.12 -2.06 -3.58
N SER A 209 16.54 -2.93 -4.37
CA SER A 209 15.11 -3.21 -4.37
C SER A 209 14.83 -4.68 -4.10
N GLY A 210 13.83 -4.95 -3.24
CA GLY A 210 13.28 -6.27 -2.98
C GLY A 210 11.92 -6.47 -3.67
N GLN A 211 11.40 -7.71 -3.64
CA GLN A 211 10.05 -8.02 -4.11
C GLN A 211 9.27 -8.79 -3.04
N ILE A 212 7.99 -8.44 -2.89
CA ILE A 212 7.03 -9.13 -2.04
C ILE A 212 5.98 -9.78 -2.95
N MET A 213 5.87 -11.11 -2.89
CA MET A 213 4.93 -11.90 -3.68
C MET A 213 3.71 -12.30 -2.88
#